data_e7e811ac539960653e23373f94fa0d3b
#
_entry.id   e7e811ac539960653e23373f94fa0d3b
#
_cell.length_a   1.000
_cell.length_b   1.000
_cell.length_c   1.000
_cell.angle_alpha   90.00
_cell.angle_beta   90.00
_cell.angle_gamma   90.00
#
_symmetry.space_group_name_H-M   'P 1'
#
loop_
_entity.id
_entity.type
_entity.pdbx_description
1 polymer ?
#
loop_
_entity_poly.entity_id
_entity_poly.type
_entity_poly.pdbx_seq_one_letter_code
_entity_poly.pdbx_strand_id
1 'polypeptide(L)'
;PYSYLDKDGNLTGIMVDLFKLMAGRARLHYKFLTPADRTEYKQILNDRAADFVIDLTSDFSTAEDCGYKLTDSYLSAEFSWVLLRSHDGDLRRVAVAYNFNTDVLELPGLDDCATIEYMDSFDDCLAALHSGEIDAYYTYTYQAERTVFDDKKNELRSMLSDERRSFCIGVNRDYDVLLRSVLNKSVNSLTRAEVVSITNKYINLGTQKFSLVRLAYQYPPVIVLTYLCVVAAIVCIRLVLRSRRFRAQTEAALYKAEEASAAKTEFLSNMSHDIRTPINGIRGMLDIAEDNFDDPA
;
A
#
# COMPACT_ATOMS: atom_id res chain seq x y z
N PRO A 1 -5.70 -14.38 11.13
CA PRO A 1 -5.65 -13.47 12.29
C PRO A 1 -6.43 -13.97 13.50
N TYR A 2 -7.37 -14.93 13.33
CA TYR A 2 -8.10 -15.50 14.46
C TYR A 2 -7.21 -16.38 15.32
N SER A 3 -6.50 -17.33 14.72
CA SER A 3 -5.43 -18.13 15.33
C SER A 3 -4.42 -18.54 14.27
N TYR A 4 -3.13 -18.38 14.53
CA TYR A 4 -2.05 -18.74 13.60
C TYR A 4 -0.71 -18.81 14.35
N LEU A 5 0.28 -19.46 13.74
CA LEU A 5 1.65 -19.44 14.23
C LEU A 5 2.38 -18.20 13.69
N ASP A 6 3.03 -17.45 14.56
CA ASP A 6 3.89 -16.36 14.16
C ASP A 6 5.22 -16.86 13.56
N LYS A 7 6.10 -15.92 13.16
CA LYS A 7 7.39 -16.26 12.56
C LYS A 7 8.33 -17.04 13.51
N ASP A 8 8.09 -16.92 14.79
CA ASP A 8 8.86 -17.56 15.86
C ASP A 8 8.24 -18.89 16.29
N GLY A 9 7.15 -19.32 15.65
CA GLY A 9 6.42 -20.55 15.93
C GLY A 9 5.47 -20.47 17.13
N ASN A 10 5.17 -19.28 17.65
CA ASN A 10 4.24 -19.12 18.76
C ASN A 10 2.80 -18.98 18.25
N LEU A 11 1.88 -19.67 18.93
CA LEU A 11 0.45 -19.52 18.65
C LEU A 11 -0.04 -18.13 19.08
N THR A 12 -0.61 -17.39 18.14
CA THR A 12 -1.10 -16.02 18.32
C THR A 12 -2.41 -15.79 17.55
N GLY A 13 -3.07 -14.68 17.78
CA GLY A 13 -4.30 -14.31 17.09
C GLY A 13 -5.38 -13.83 18.07
N ILE A 14 -6.51 -13.37 17.52
CA ILE A 14 -7.60 -12.79 18.29
C ILE A 14 -8.14 -13.79 19.31
N MET A 15 -8.44 -15.02 18.88
CA MET A 15 -8.97 -16.07 19.75
C MET A 15 -7.98 -16.45 20.84
N VAL A 16 -6.71 -16.55 20.48
CA VAL A 16 -5.63 -16.91 21.41
C VAL A 16 -5.44 -15.85 22.49
N ASP A 17 -5.43 -14.57 22.11
CA ASP A 17 -5.24 -13.48 23.07
C ASP A 17 -6.48 -13.29 23.96
N LEU A 18 -7.70 -13.46 23.42
CA LEU A 18 -8.92 -13.49 24.21
C LEU A 18 -8.90 -14.65 25.21
N PHE A 19 -8.49 -15.84 24.76
CA PHE A 19 -8.37 -16.99 25.66
C PHE A 19 -7.32 -16.76 26.77
N LYS A 20 -6.16 -16.21 26.44
CA LYS A 20 -5.12 -15.85 27.42
C LYS A 20 -5.66 -14.90 28.49
N LEU A 21 -6.48 -13.92 28.08
CA LEU A 21 -7.13 -12.99 29.02
C LEU A 21 -8.13 -13.72 29.93
N MET A 22 -8.98 -14.58 29.37
CA MET A 22 -9.95 -15.38 30.11
C MET A 22 -9.28 -16.35 31.08
N ALA A 23 -8.27 -17.08 30.61
CA ALA A 23 -7.50 -18.03 31.42
C ALA A 23 -6.76 -17.35 32.58
N GLY A 24 -6.20 -16.15 32.33
CA GLY A 24 -5.57 -15.35 33.39
C GLY A 24 -6.53 -14.94 34.48
N ARG A 25 -7.77 -14.54 34.14
CA ARG A 25 -8.83 -14.24 35.11
C ARG A 25 -9.27 -15.44 35.92
N ALA A 26 -9.37 -16.58 35.23
CA ALA A 26 -9.75 -17.84 35.85
C ALA A 26 -8.56 -18.49 36.61
N ARG A 27 -7.36 -17.95 36.54
CA ARG A 27 -6.13 -18.53 37.09
C ARG A 27 -5.88 -19.96 36.59
N LEU A 28 -6.21 -20.23 35.33
CA LEU A 28 -5.99 -21.51 34.70
C LEU A 28 -4.56 -21.63 34.20
N HIS A 29 -3.94 -22.79 34.48
CA HIS A 29 -2.69 -23.20 33.85
C HIS A 29 -3.05 -24.06 32.63
N TYR A 30 -2.52 -23.70 31.47
CA TYR A 30 -2.84 -24.36 30.21
C TYR A 30 -1.61 -24.51 29.33
N LYS A 31 -1.69 -25.42 28.39
CA LYS A 31 -0.71 -25.61 27.30
C LYS A 31 -1.50 -25.71 26.01
N PHE A 32 -1.09 -24.98 25.00
CA PHE A 32 -1.68 -25.12 23.65
C PHE A 32 -1.14 -26.37 22.97
N LEU A 33 -2.04 -27.12 22.35
CA LEU A 33 -1.74 -28.13 21.36
C LEU A 33 -1.89 -27.46 19.99
N THR A 34 -0.87 -27.55 19.16
CA THR A 34 -0.87 -26.97 17.80
C THR A 34 -0.79 -28.12 16.80
N PRO A 35 -1.93 -28.59 16.26
CA PRO A 35 -1.93 -29.66 15.26
C PRO A 35 -1.18 -29.20 14.02
N ALA A 36 -0.44 -30.12 13.40
CA ALA A 36 0.33 -29.83 12.19
C ALA A 36 -0.57 -29.66 10.96
N ASP A 37 -1.67 -30.40 10.92
CA ASP A 37 -2.64 -30.37 9.84
C ASP A 37 -4.07 -30.60 10.33
N ARG A 38 -5.02 -30.58 9.38
CA ARG A 38 -6.45 -30.82 9.65
C ARG A 38 -6.73 -32.23 10.13
N THR A 39 -5.99 -33.22 9.66
CA THR A 39 -6.19 -34.63 10.02
C THR A 39 -5.86 -34.82 11.50
N GLU A 40 -4.72 -34.29 11.93
CA GLU A 40 -4.33 -34.31 13.34
C GLU A 40 -5.32 -33.53 14.21
N TYR A 41 -5.81 -32.37 13.74
CA TYR A 41 -6.85 -31.61 14.47
C TYR A 41 -8.14 -32.45 14.68
N LYS A 42 -8.64 -33.08 13.61
CA LYS A 42 -9.82 -33.96 13.71
C LYS A 42 -9.57 -35.16 14.63
N GLN A 43 -8.36 -35.72 14.59
CA GLN A 43 -7.99 -36.81 15.48
C GLN A 43 -7.98 -36.35 16.94
N ILE A 44 -7.40 -35.18 17.25
CA ILE A 44 -7.42 -34.56 18.59
C ILE A 44 -8.87 -34.39 19.09
N LEU A 45 -9.77 -33.91 18.22
CA LEU A 45 -11.19 -33.74 18.57
C LEU A 45 -11.87 -35.08 18.82
N ASN A 46 -11.75 -36.04 17.93
CA ASN A 46 -12.40 -37.34 18.00
C ASN A 46 -11.89 -38.18 19.18
N ASP A 47 -10.58 -38.16 19.42
CA ASP A 47 -9.95 -38.85 20.55
C ASP A 47 -10.11 -38.10 21.87
N ARG A 48 -10.70 -36.87 21.83
CA ARG A 48 -10.85 -35.98 22.99
C ARG A 48 -9.53 -35.72 23.71
N ALA A 49 -8.45 -35.64 22.97
CA ALA A 49 -7.12 -35.47 23.52
C ALA A 49 -6.87 -34.06 24.12
N ALA A 50 -7.75 -33.09 23.83
CA ALA A 50 -7.73 -31.77 24.40
C ALA A 50 -8.78 -31.61 25.49
N ASP A 51 -8.45 -30.99 26.63
CA ASP A 51 -9.35 -30.68 27.73
C ASP A 51 -10.40 -29.64 27.30
N PHE A 52 -9.99 -28.70 26.47
CA PHE A 52 -10.84 -27.67 25.87
C PHE A 52 -10.33 -27.23 24.50
N VAL A 53 -11.25 -26.73 23.70
CA VAL A 53 -10.98 -26.24 22.32
C VAL A 53 -11.54 -24.83 22.20
N ILE A 54 -10.73 -23.88 21.72
CA ILE A 54 -11.06 -22.46 21.77
C ILE A 54 -11.77 -21.94 20.52
N ASP A 55 -11.84 -22.70 19.46
CA ASP A 55 -12.29 -22.28 18.13
C ASP A 55 -13.54 -23.05 17.63
N LEU A 56 -14.30 -23.66 18.53
CA LEU A 56 -15.55 -24.31 18.13
C LEU A 56 -16.63 -23.27 17.84
N THR A 57 -17.39 -23.53 16.79
CA THR A 57 -18.56 -22.71 16.45
C THR A 57 -19.74 -23.07 17.35
N SER A 58 -20.68 -22.13 17.47
CA SER A 58 -21.92 -22.34 18.25
C SER A 58 -22.87 -23.38 17.64
N ASP A 59 -22.46 -24.07 16.59
CA ASP A 59 -23.19 -25.18 16.03
C ASP A 59 -23.19 -26.36 17.04
N PHE A 60 -24.34 -26.60 17.62
CA PHE A 60 -24.51 -27.55 18.70
C PHE A 60 -24.28 -28.99 18.24
N SER A 61 -24.64 -29.34 17.00
CA SER A 61 -24.54 -30.70 16.48
C SER A 61 -23.08 -31.17 16.41
N THR A 62 -22.22 -30.38 15.83
CA THR A 62 -20.79 -30.74 15.64
C THR A 62 -20.04 -30.86 16.97
N ALA A 63 -20.31 -29.97 17.93
CA ALA A 63 -19.68 -30.03 19.25
C ALA A 63 -20.14 -31.26 20.07
N GLU A 64 -21.44 -31.60 20.00
CA GLU A 64 -21.98 -32.76 20.66
C GLU A 64 -21.46 -34.07 20.10
N ASP A 65 -21.33 -34.17 18.79
CA ASP A 65 -20.79 -35.32 18.08
C ASP A 65 -19.33 -35.61 18.47
N CYS A 66 -18.53 -34.54 18.62
CA CYS A 66 -17.13 -34.65 19.10
C CYS A 66 -17.01 -34.81 20.63
N GLY A 67 -18.09 -34.76 21.37
CA GLY A 67 -18.09 -34.98 22.85
C GLY A 67 -17.64 -33.77 23.67
N TYR A 68 -17.77 -32.54 23.13
CA TYR A 68 -17.52 -31.30 23.85
C TYR A 68 -18.81 -30.59 24.24
N LYS A 69 -18.79 -29.90 25.38
CA LYS A 69 -19.85 -28.99 25.82
C LYS A 69 -19.42 -27.55 25.62
N LEU A 70 -20.25 -26.78 24.94
CA LEU A 70 -19.93 -25.38 24.62
C LEU A 70 -20.19 -24.46 25.83
N THR A 71 -19.36 -23.40 25.91
CA THR A 71 -19.62 -22.20 26.71
C THR A 71 -20.53 -21.24 25.94
N ASP A 72 -20.87 -20.10 26.54
CA ASP A 72 -21.41 -18.97 25.82
C ASP A 72 -20.40 -18.49 24.79
N SER A 73 -20.85 -17.77 23.73
CA SER A 73 -19.97 -17.28 22.72
C SER A 73 -19.15 -16.09 23.21
N TYR A 74 -17.85 -16.07 22.88
CA TYR A 74 -16.93 -15.00 23.28
C TYR A 74 -16.50 -14.11 22.10
N LEU A 75 -16.70 -14.56 20.87
CA LEU A 75 -16.36 -13.84 19.65
C LEU A 75 -17.35 -14.21 18.55
N SER A 76 -17.68 -13.23 17.69
CA SER A 76 -18.43 -13.50 16.46
C SER A 76 -17.63 -13.01 15.27
N ALA A 77 -17.66 -13.78 14.18
CA ALA A 77 -17.05 -13.43 12.92
C ALA A 77 -18.11 -13.37 11.82
N GLU A 78 -17.95 -12.40 10.96
CA GLU A 78 -18.68 -12.24 9.72
C GLU A 78 -17.84 -12.76 8.56
N PHE A 79 -18.49 -13.14 7.47
CA PHE A 79 -17.85 -13.70 6.31
C PHE A 79 -18.08 -12.83 5.09
N SER A 80 -17.19 -12.93 4.15
CA SER A 80 -17.24 -12.19 2.87
C SER A 80 -16.70 -13.03 1.73
N TRP A 81 -17.22 -12.75 0.56
CA TRP A 81 -16.68 -13.17 -0.71
C TRP A 81 -15.60 -12.20 -1.17
N VAL A 82 -14.51 -12.72 -1.69
CA VAL A 82 -13.50 -11.92 -2.41
C VAL A 82 -13.55 -12.31 -3.88
N LEU A 83 -13.71 -11.32 -4.74
CA LEU A 83 -13.87 -11.50 -6.18
C LEU A 83 -13.15 -10.39 -6.96
N LEU A 84 -12.93 -10.62 -8.26
CA LEU A 84 -12.41 -9.58 -9.13
C LEU A 84 -13.47 -8.50 -9.37
N ARG A 85 -13.08 -7.24 -9.44
CA ARG A 85 -13.99 -6.13 -9.78
C ARG A 85 -14.60 -6.24 -11.16
N SER A 86 -13.92 -6.94 -12.07
CA SER A 86 -14.39 -7.23 -13.42
C SER A 86 -15.44 -8.35 -13.48
N HIS A 87 -15.66 -9.08 -12.38
CA HIS A 87 -16.63 -10.15 -12.34
C HIS A 87 -18.04 -9.59 -12.09
N ASP A 88 -18.93 -9.75 -13.06
CA ASP A 88 -20.34 -9.29 -13.01
C ASP A 88 -21.34 -10.46 -13.12
N GLY A 89 -20.87 -11.70 -13.08
CA GLY A 89 -21.70 -12.90 -13.21
C GLY A 89 -22.08 -13.56 -11.89
N ASP A 90 -22.83 -14.65 -12.00
CA ASP A 90 -23.14 -15.53 -10.87
C ASP A 90 -21.88 -16.25 -10.38
N LEU A 91 -21.81 -16.55 -9.09
CA LEU A 91 -20.71 -17.29 -8.50
C LEU A 91 -20.93 -18.80 -8.74
N ARG A 92 -20.23 -19.37 -9.72
CA ARG A 92 -20.36 -20.77 -10.09
C ARG A 92 -19.21 -21.65 -9.61
N ARG A 93 -18.01 -21.10 -9.56
CA ARG A 93 -16.81 -21.78 -9.07
C ARG A 93 -16.27 -20.99 -7.92
N VAL A 94 -16.39 -21.51 -6.74
CA VAL A 94 -15.97 -20.82 -5.53
C VAL A 94 -14.97 -21.64 -4.77
N ALA A 95 -14.03 -20.98 -4.12
CA ALA A 95 -13.07 -21.66 -3.25
C ALA A 95 -13.24 -21.28 -1.80
N VAL A 96 -12.84 -22.20 -0.94
CA VAL A 96 -12.73 -22.01 0.50
C VAL A 96 -11.35 -22.50 0.93
N ALA A 97 -10.59 -21.67 1.60
CA ALA A 97 -9.36 -22.14 2.21
C ALA A 97 -9.68 -23.08 3.37
N TYR A 98 -8.97 -24.22 3.44
CA TYR A 98 -9.10 -25.12 4.56
C TYR A 98 -8.69 -24.40 5.85
N ASN A 99 -9.73 -24.08 6.65
CA ASN A 99 -9.56 -23.76 8.06
C ASN A 99 -9.89 -25.03 8.86
N PHE A 100 -9.37 -25.17 10.06
CA PHE A 100 -9.63 -26.32 10.90
C PHE A 100 -11.13 -26.61 11.11
N ASN A 101 -12.01 -25.61 10.92
CA ASN A 101 -13.47 -25.68 11.18
C ASN A 101 -14.37 -25.54 9.94
N THR A 102 -13.90 -25.79 8.73
CA THR A 102 -14.69 -25.56 7.49
C THR A 102 -15.54 -26.72 7.02
N ASP A 103 -15.64 -27.83 7.77
CA ASP A 103 -16.35 -29.04 7.31
C ASP A 103 -17.88 -28.92 7.17
N VAL A 104 -18.49 -27.83 7.64
CA VAL A 104 -19.94 -27.63 7.65
C VAL A 104 -20.28 -26.21 7.16
N LEU A 105 -19.62 -25.78 6.08
CA LEU A 105 -19.97 -24.52 5.46
C LEU A 105 -21.15 -24.72 4.51
N GLU A 106 -22.37 -24.45 4.98
CA GLU A 106 -23.39 -23.99 4.07
C GLU A 106 -22.97 -22.61 3.61
N LEU A 107 -22.61 -22.48 2.33
CA LEU A 107 -22.20 -21.21 1.74
C LEU A 107 -23.46 -20.47 1.28
N PRO A 108 -23.87 -19.40 1.96
CA PRO A 108 -25.10 -18.70 1.62
C PRO A 108 -24.96 -17.97 0.28
N GLY A 109 -26.04 -17.96 -0.47
CA GLY A 109 -26.12 -17.20 -1.73
C GLY A 109 -25.46 -17.87 -2.93
N LEU A 110 -25.16 -19.16 -2.85
CA LEU A 110 -24.73 -19.96 -3.99
C LEU A 110 -25.93 -20.69 -4.59
N ASP A 111 -25.95 -20.76 -5.93
CA ASP A 111 -26.89 -21.60 -6.65
C ASP A 111 -26.56 -23.09 -6.46
N ASP A 112 -27.55 -23.97 -6.59
CA ASP A 112 -27.39 -25.44 -6.52
C ASP A 112 -26.38 -25.99 -7.53
N CYS A 113 -26.03 -25.23 -8.55
CA CYS A 113 -25.08 -25.58 -9.60
C CYS A 113 -23.63 -25.10 -9.31
N ALA A 114 -23.39 -24.43 -8.18
CA ALA A 114 -22.05 -23.94 -7.85
C ALA A 114 -21.15 -25.08 -7.40
N THR A 115 -19.90 -25.07 -7.87
CA THR A 115 -18.85 -25.99 -7.42
C THR A 115 -18.01 -25.33 -6.34
N ILE A 116 -17.80 -26.05 -5.25
CA ILE A 116 -16.97 -25.58 -4.13
C ILE A 116 -15.64 -26.33 -4.18
N GLU A 117 -14.56 -25.58 -4.29
CA GLU A 117 -13.20 -26.11 -4.24
C GLU A 117 -12.56 -25.78 -2.88
N TYR A 118 -11.93 -26.77 -2.27
CA TYR A 118 -11.20 -26.58 -1.03
C TYR A 118 -9.72 -26.47 -1.31
N MET A 119 -9.10 -25.37 -0.90
CA MET A 119 -7.69 -25.07 -1.13
C MET A 119 -6.92 -25.03 0.18
N ASP A 120 -5.63 -25.34 0.13
CA ASP A 120 -4.80 -25.48 1.34
C ASP A 120 -4.55 -24.14 2.03
N SER A 121 -4.50 -23.04 1.27
CA SER A 121 -4.23 -21.72 1.81
C SER A 121 -5.05 -20.61 1.16
N PHE A 122 -5.11 -19.45 1.81
CA PHE A 122 -5.69 -18.24 1.23
C PHE A 122 -4.88 -17.71 0.04
N ASP A 123 -3.58 -17.96 0.01
CA ASP A 123 -2.72 -17.55 -1.10
C ASP A 123 -3.03 -18.39 -2.35
N ASP A 124 -3.36 -19.68 -2.20
CA ASP A 124 -3.80 -20.55 -3.30
C ASP A 124 -5.15 -20.08 -3.84
N CYS A 125 -6.10 -19.74 -2.96
CA CYS A 125 -7.40 -19.16 -3.37
C CYS A 125 -7.19 -17.87 -4.17
N LEU A 126 -6.29 -17.01 -3.72
CA LEU A 126 -5.99 -15.75 -4.40
C LEU A 126 -5.33 -15.98 -5.76
N ALA A 127 -4.42 -16.94 -5.86
CA ALA A 127 -3.78 -17.33 -7.13
C ALA A 127 -4.82 -17.87 -8.14
N ALA A 128 -5.71 -18.78 -7.69
CA ALA A 128 -6.80 -19.32 -8.50
C ALA A 128 -7.82 -18.26 -8.95
N LEU A 129 -8.08 -17.27 -8.10
CA LEU A 129 -8.93 -16.12 -8.47
C LEU A 129 -8.29 -15.28 -9.58
N HIS A 130 -6.99 -15.00 -9.48
CA HIS A 130 -6.27 -14.24 -10.51
C HIS A 130 -6.08 -15.02 -11.82
N SER A 131 -5.95 -16.35 -11.77
CA SER A 131 -5.89 -17.21 -12.97
C SER A 131 -7.25 -17.39 -13.66
N GLY A 132 -8.34 -17.05 -12.96
CA GLY A 132 -9.70 -17.24 -13.46
C GLY A 132 -10.21 -18.69 -13.33
N GLU A 133 -9.56 -19.51 -12.51
CA GLU A 133 -10.03 -20.87 -12.19
C GLU A 133 -11.27 -20.81 -11.31
N ILE A 134 -11.37 -19.84 -10.42
CA ILE A 134 -12.51 -19.58 -9.55
C ILE A 134 -13.07 -18.18 -9.78
N ASP A 135 -14.35 -18.01 -9.47
CA ASP A 135 -15.07 -16.74 -9.60
C ASP A 135 -14.96 -15.90 -8.30
N ALA A 136 -14.91 -16.58 -7.15
CA ALA A 136 -14.73 -15.97 -5.84
C ALA A 136 -14.15 -16.96 -4.84
N TYR A 137 -13.59 -16.46 -3.75
CA TYR A 137 -13.33 -17.29 -2.58
C TYR A 137 -13.99 -16.73 -1.32
N TYR A 138 -14.39 -17.63 -0.44
CA TYR A 138 -15.08 -17.32 0.79
C TYR A 138 -14.12 -17.30 1.97
N THR A 139 -14.20 -16.24 2.76
CA THR A 139 -13.32 -16.09 3.92
C THR A 139 -13.93 -15.17 4.98
N TYR A 140 -13.29 -15.07 6.13
CA TYR A 140 -13.66 -14.06 7.12
C TYR A 140 -13.58 -12.65 6.56
N THR A 141 -14.57 -11.81 6.87
CA THR A 141 -14.65 -10.41 6.40
C THR A 141 -13.34 -9.64 6.61
N TYR A 142 -12.74 -9.84 7.78
CA TYR A 142 -11.44 -9.22 8.06
C TYR A 142 -10.33 -9.65 7.09
N GLN A 143 -10.25 -10.94 6.77
CA GLN A 143 -9.25 -11.43 5.82
C GLN A 143 -9.53 -10.90 4.41
N ALA A 144 -10.81 -10.86 4.03
CA ALA A 144 -11.26 -10.28 2.76
C ALA A 144 -10.86 -8.81 2.64
N GLU A 145 -11.17 -8.00 3.65
CA GLU A 145 -10.83 -6.58 3.68
C GLU A 145 -9.31 -6.36 3.62
N ARG A 146 -8.55 -7.17 4.35
CA ARG A 146 -7.09 -7.09 4.31
C ARG A 146 -6.55 -7.43 2.93
N THR A 147 -7.04 -8.50 2.30
CA THR A 147 -6.60 -8.89 0.96
C THR A 147 -6.92 -7.79 -0.07
N VAL A 148 -8.13 -7.23 -0.02
CA VAL A 148 -8.50 -6.08 -0.87
C VAL A 148 -7.66 -4.85 -0.56
N PHE A 149 -7.32 -4.61 0.71
CA PHE A 149 -6.46 -3.50 1.11
C PHE A 149 -5.02 -3.67 0.61
N ASP A 150 -4.47 -4.88 0.68
CA ASP A 150 -3.10 -5.20 0.23
C ASP A 150 -3.00 -5.31 -1.30
N ASP A 151 -4.13 -5.38 -2.02
CA ASP A 151 -4.17 -5.39 -3.48
C ASP A 151 -3.73 -4.05 -4.06
N LYS A 152 -2.51 -4.03 -4.60
CA LYS A 152 -1.88 -2.83 -5.19
C LYS A 152 -2.52 -2.42 -6.51
N LYS A 153 -3.08 -3.37 -7.24
CA LYS A 153 -3.67 -3.14 -8.56
C LYS A 153 -5.12 -2.67 -8.47
N ASN A 154 -5.75 -2.80 -7.29
CA ASN A 154 -7.16 -2.48 -7.05
C ASN A 154 -8.11 -3.29 -7.96
N GLU A 155 -7.73 -4.54 -8.23
CA GLU A 155 -8.52 -5.48 -9.05
C GLU A 155 -9.56 -6.25 -8.21
N LEU A 156 -9.37 -6.30 -6.88
CA LEU A 156 -10.22 -7.05 -5.97
C LEU A 156 -11.32 -6.19 -5.34
N ARG A 157 -12.43 -6.85 -5.02
CA ARG A 157 -13.50 -6.32 -4.16
C ARG A 157 -13.94 -7.38 -3.15
N SER A 158 -14.46 -6.96 -2.01
CA SER A 158 -15.13 -7.82 -1.05
C SER A 158 -16.65 -7.58 -1.10
N MET A 159 -17.41 -8.64 -0.91
CA MET A 159 -18.86 -8.61 -0.80
C MET A 159 -19.24 -9.32 0.49
N LEU A 160 -19.92 -8.62 1.40
CA LEU A 160 -20.33 -9.18 2.69
C LEU A 160 -21.35 -10.30 2.47
N SER A 161 -21.21 -11.39 3.22
CA SER A 161 -22.18 -12.46 3.30
C SER A 161 -23.10 -12.21 4.51
N ASP A 162 -24.33 -12.73 4.43
CA ASP A 162 -25.28 -12.66 5.56
C ASP A 162 -24.93 -13.65 6.69
N GLU A 163 -23.90 -14.49 6.50
CA GLU A 163 -23.50 -15.46 7.50
C GLU A 163 -22.66 -14.84 8.61
N ARG A 164 -23.03 -15.17 9.83
CA ARG A 164 -22.32 -14.82 11.05
C ARG A 164 -22.14 -16.04 11.92
N ARG A 165 -20.90 -16.36 12.30
CA ARG A 165 -20.60 -17.45 13.21
C ARG A 165 -20.11 -16.93 14.54
N SER A 166 -20.59 -17.59 15.60
CA SER A 166 -20.16 -17.30 16.95
C SER A 166 -19.23 -18.40 17.44
N PHE A 167 -18.11 -18.00 18.02
CA PHE A 167 -17.10 -18.92 18.57
C PHE A 167 -17.28 -19.09 20.07
N CYS A 168 -17.21 -20.35 20.48
CA CYS A 168 -17.36 -20.81 21.85
C CYS A 168 -16.11 -21.60 22.26
N ILE A 169 -15.94 -21.79 23.55
CA ILE A 169 -14.96 -22.75 24.08
C ILE A 169 -15.70 -24.09 24.30
N GLY A 170 -15.23 -25.12 23.60
CA GLY A 170 -15.69 -26.49 23.87
C GLY A 170 -14.89 -27.06 25.03
N VAL A 171 -15.59 -27.58 26.03
CA VAL A 171 -14.99 -28.26 27.18
C VAL A 171 -15.29 -29.74 27.05
N ASN A 172 -14.29 -30.58 27.15
CA ASN A 172 -14.43 -32.05 27.08
C ASN A 172 -15.42 -32.52 28.15
N ARG A 173 -16.35 -33.39 27.74
CA ARG A 173 -17.45 -33.90 28.64
C ARG A 173 -16.93 -34.71 29.81
N ASP A 174 -15.76 -35.33 29.66
CA ASP A 174 -15.18 -36.19 30.70
C ASP A 174 -14.57 -35.35 31.84
N TYR A 175 -14.47 -34.01 31.65
CA TYR A 175 -14.04 -33.11 32.72
C TYR A 175 -15.20 -32.57 33.56
N ASP A 176 -14.85 -32.11 34.75
CA ASP A 176 -15.79 -31.59 35.73
C ASP A 176 -16.64 -30.45 35.18
N VAL A 177 -17.92 -30.48 35.48
CA VAL A 177 -18.89 -29.40 35.23
C VAL A 177 -18.37 -28.04 35.75
N LEU A 178 -17.51 -28.07 36.77
CA LEU A 178 -16.89 -26.90 37.36
C LEU A 178 -16.00 -26.17 36.36
N LEU A 179 -15.19 -26.88 35.57
CA LEU A 179 -14.29 -26.26 34.55
C LEU A 179 -15.09 -25.45 33.52
N ARG A 180 -16.19 -26.04 33.01
CA ARG A 180 -17.07 -25.32 32.09
C ARG A 180 -17.70 -24.09 32.74
N SER A 181 -18.13 -24.20 34.00
CA SER A 181 -18.70 -23.05 34.72
C SER A 181 -17.70 -21.93 34.93
N VAL A 182 -16.44 -22.26 35.24
CA VAL A 182 -15.34 -21.28 35.38
C VAL A 182 -15.06 -20.61 34.07
N LEU A 183 -14.91 -21.39 32.98
CA LEU A 183 -14.67 -20.83 31.63
C LEU A 183 -15.84 -19.95 31.19
N ASN A 184 -17.10 -20.39 31.44
CA ASN A 184 -18.29 -19.60 31.09
C ASN A 184 -18.34 -18.25 31.82
N LYS A 185 -18.00 -18.27 33.14
CA LYS A 185 -17.88 -17.02 33.91
C LYS A 185 -16.79 -16.12 33.35
N SER A 186 -15.68 -16.69 32.89
CA SER A 186 -14.58 -15.92 32.29
C SER A 186 -14.97 -15.32 30.96
N VAL A 187 -15.69 -16.07 30.10
CA VAL A 187 -16.30 -15.56 28.86
C VAL A 187 -17.21 -14.37 29.15
N ASN A 188 -18.16 -14.54 30.11
CA ASN A 188 -19.12 -13.49 30.47
C ASN A 188 -18.49 -12.29 31.19
N SER A 189 -17.24 -12.41 31.64
CA SER A 189 -16.46 -11.30 32.20
C SER A 189 -15.78 -10.43 31.16
N LEU A 190 -15.74 -10.85 29.88
CA LEU A 190 -15.18 -10.06 28.80
C LEU A 190 -16.04 -8.83 28.54
N THR A 191 -15.40 -7.68 28.55
CA THR A 191 -16.07 -6.45 28.17
C THR A 191 -15.95 -6.24 26.65
N ARG A 192 -16.95 -5.58 26.07
CA ARG A 192 -16.91 -5.22 24.65
C ARG A 192 -15.66 -4.42 24.30
N ALA A 193 -15.19 -3.55 25.19
CA ALA A 193 -13.99 -2.74 24.98
C ALA A 193 -12.73 -3.62 24.87
N GLU A 194 -12.60 -4.66 25.66
CA GLU A 194 -11.48 -5.60 25.61
C GLU A 194 -11.49 -6.43 24.32
N VAL A 195 -12.65 -6.95 23.94
CA VAL A 195 -12.79 -7.68 22.67
C VAL A 195 -12.40 -6.77 21.51
N VAL A 196 -12.91 -5.53 21.46
CA VAL A 196 -12.59 -4.57 20.42
C VAL A 196 -11.10 -4.20 20.45
N SER A 197 -10.50 -3.99 21.62
CA SER A 197 -9.09 -3.66 21.76
C SER A 197 -8.17 -4.77 21.22
N ILE A 198 -8.47 -6.03 21.62
CA ILE A 198 -7.71 -7.18 21.12
C ILE A 198 -7.94 -7.39 19.63
N THR A 199 -9.19 -7.29 19.18
CA THR A 199 -9.51 -7.39 17.75
C THR A 199 -8.76 -6.33 16.93
N ASN A 200 -8.78 -5.09 17.36
CA ASN A 200 -8.08 -4.00 16.67
C ASN A 200 -6.55 -4.18 16.61
N LYS A 201 -5.94 -4.88 17.56
CA LYS A 201 -4.51 -5.23 17.50
C LYS A 201 -4.16 -6.04 16.25
N TYR A 202 -5.06 -6.91 15.81
CA TYR A 202 -4.90 -7.79 14.66
C TYR A 202 -5.57 -7.26 13.38
N ILE A 203 -6.66 -6.50 13.55
CA ILE A 203 -7.46 -5.89 12.47
C ILE A 203 -6.91 -4.53 12.06
N ASN A 204 -6.03 -3.91 12.83
CA ASN A 204 -5.44 -2.66 12.41
C ASN A 204 -4.80 -2.87 11.03
N LEU A 205 -5.65 -2.67 10.03
CA LEU A 205 -5.27 -2.34 8.66
C LEU A 205 -4.34 -1.14 8.85
N GLY A 206 -3.04 -1.43 8.96
CA GLY A 206 -2.03 -0.48 9.40
C GLY A 206 -2.32 0.87 8.79
N THR A 207 -2.15 1.94 9.57
CA THR A 207 -2.27 3.32 9.09
C THR A 207 -1.84 3.35 7.65
N GLN A 208 -2.74 3.73 6.75
CA GLN A 208 -2.53 3.66 5.30
C GLN A 208 -1.14 4.19 4.98
N LYS A 209 -0.17 3.29 4.83
CA LYS A 209 1.15 3.69 4.34
C LYS A 209 0.88 4.22 2.95
N PHE A 210 1.07 5.52 2.77
CA PHE A 210 0.92 6.18 1.50
C PHE A 210 1.76 5.42 0.46
N SER A 211 1.11 4.68 -0.42
CA SER A 211 1.75 3.90 -1.45
C SER A 211 1.64 4.65 -2.77
N LEU A 212 2.77 5.18 -3.25
CA LEU A 212 2.84 5.80 -4.56
C LEU A 212 2.41 4.83 -5.67
N VAL A 213 2.68 3.54 -5.49
CA VAL A 213 2.28 2.50 -6.44
C VAL A 213 0.76 2.37 -6.52
N ARG A 214 0.06 2.38 -5.39
CA ARG A 214 -1.40 2.34 -5.35
C ARG A 214 -2.00 3.59 -5.98
N LEU A 215 -1.43 4.78 -5.68
CA LEU A 215 -1.84 6.03 -6.30
C LEU A 215 -1.68 5.98 -7.82
N ALA A 216 -0.61 5.35 -8.29
CA ALA A 216 -0.32 5.17 -9.71
C ALA A 216 -1.40 4.37 -10.44
N TYR A 217 -1.80 3.25 -9.86
CA TYR A 217 -2.84 2.39 -10.45
C TYR A 217 -4.24 3.00 -10.32
N GLN A 218 -4.51 3.69 -9.23
CA GLN A 218 -5.84 4.28 -8.97
C GLN A 218 -6.09 5.55 -9.79
N TYR A 219 -5.03 6.34 -10.07
CA TYR A 219 -5.14 7.62 -10.78
C TYR A 219 -4.08 7.75 -11.89
N PRO A 220 -4.14 6.93 -12.97
CA PRO A 220 -3.19 6.99 -14.07
C PRO A 220 -3.01 8.40 -14.66
N PRO A 221 -4.08 9.21 -14.85
CA PRO A 221 -3.93 10.55 -15.43
C PRO A 221 -3.11 11.51 -14.55
N VAL A 222 -3.10 11.33 -13.23
CA VAL A 222 -2.30 12.16 -12.32
C VAL A 222 -0.80 11.95 -12.56
N ILE A 223 -0.38 10.71 -12.81
CA ILE A 223 1.03 10.40 -13.11
C ILE A 223 1.45 10.99 -14.45
N VAL A 224 0.62 10.86 -15.47
CA VAL A 224 0.91 11.47 -16.77
C VAL A 224 1.02 12.98 -16.63
N LEU A 225 0.11 13.62 -15.86
CA LEU A 225 0.16 15.06 -15.63
C LEU A 225 1.41 15.49 -14.87
N THR A 226 1.80 14.78 -13.81
CA THR A 226 3.02 15.10 -13.05
C THR A 226 4.27 14.93 -13.91
N TYR A 227 4.33 13.89 -14.73
CA TYR A 227 5.43 13.69 -15.69
C TYR A 227 5.52 14.85 -16.68
N LEU A 228 4.40 15.27 -17.28
CA LEU A 228 4.34 16.42 -18.21
C LEU A 228 4.79 17.72 -17.55
N CYS A 229 4.36 17.97 -16.30
CA CYS A 229 4.81 19.14 -15.54
C CYS A 229 6.32 19.14 -15.30
N VAL A 230 6.91 18.00 -14.94
CA VAL A 230 8.35 17.89 -14.75
C VAL A 230 9.11 18.12 -16.05
N VAL A 231 8.65 17.54 -17.16
CA VAL A 231 9.26 17.76 -18.48
C VAL A 231 9.16 19.24 -18.88
N ALA A 232 8.00 19.87 -18.72
CA ALA A 232 7.80 21.30 -19.00
C ALA A 232 8.73 22.17 -18.14
N ALA A 233 8.88 21.88 -16.86
CA ALA A 233 9.79 22.61 -15.98
C ALA A 233 11.26 22.49 -16.45
N ILE A 234 11.71 21.30 -16.84
CA ILE A 234 13.05 21.07 -17.38
C ILE A 234 13.28 21.87 -18.67
N VAL A 235 12.30 21.86 -19.57
CA VAL A 235 12.36 22.64 -20.83
C VAL A 235 12.44 24.14 -20.52
N CYS A 236 11.58 24.66 -19.64
CA CYS A 236 11.60 26.06 -19.22
C CYS A 236 12.98 26.46 -18.63
N ILE A 237 13.52 25.64 -17.73
CA ILE A 237 14.84 25.92 -17.16
C ILE A 237 15.93 25.97 -18.26
N ARG A 238 15.91 25.02 -19.18
CA ARG A 238 16.88 25.01 -20.30
C ARG A 238 16.76 26.25 -21.20
N LEU A 239 15.52 26.68 -21.50
CA LEU A 239 15.29 27.87 -22.29
C LEU A 239 15.78 29.14 -21.59
N VAL A 240 15.50 29.27 -20.27
CA VAL A 240 15.99 30.40 -19.46
C VAL A 240 17.53 30.43 -19.42
N LEU A 241 18.17 29.29 -19.19
CA LEU A 241 19.64 29.19 -19.18
C LEU A 241 20.24 29.53 -20.56
N ARG A 242 19.61 29.06 -21.63
CA ARG A 242 20.04 29.38 -23.02
C ARG A 242 19.88 30.87 -23.31
N SER A 243 18.76 31.48 -22.92
CA SER A 243 18.50 32.91 -23.07
C SER A 243 19.52 33.76 -22.29
N ARG A 244 19.87 33.39 -21.07
CA ARG A 244 20.89 34.06 -20.26
C ARG A 244 22.26 33.98 -20.92
N ARG A 245 22.67 32.82 -21.45
CA ARG A 245 23.92 32.65 -22.16
C ARG A 245 23.98 33.51 -23.46
N PHE A 246 22.86 33.53 -24.19
CA PHE A 246 22.78 34.34 -25.41
C PHE A 246 22.88 35.84 -25.10
N ARG A 247 22.21 36.33 -24.06
CA ARG A 247 22.34 37.74 -23.62
C ARG A 247 23.76 38.09 -23.22
N ALA A 248 24.42 37.24 -22.44
CA ALA A 248 25.81 37.48 -22.05
C ALA A 248 26.77 37.51 -23.26
N GLN A 249 26.55 36.70 -24.29
CA GLN A 249 27.32 36.70 -25.53
C GLN A 249 27.07 37.96 -26.36
N THR A 250 25.79 38.42 -26.46
CA THR A 250 25.46 39.66 -27.18
C THR A 250 26.01 40.91 -26.47
N GLU A 251 25.96 40.97 -25.15
CA GLU A 251 26.57 42.07 -24.37
C GLU A 251 28.09 42.10 -24.54
N ALA A 252 28.76 40.96 -24.49
CA ALA A 252 30.20 40.87 -24.72
C ALA A 252 30.61 41.25 -26.16
N ALA A 253 29.77 40.90 -27.16
CA ALA A 253 30.01 41.28 -28.55
C ALA A 253 29.78 42.77 -28.76
N LEU A 254 28.74 43.36 -28.14
CA LEU A 254 28.45 44.79 -28.17
C LEU A 254 29.63 45.60 -27.58
N TYR A 255 30.09 45.21 -26.39
CA TYR A 255 31.23 45.85 -25.73
C TYR A 255 32.47 45.86 -26.60
N LYS A 256 32.82 44.73 -27.23
CA LYS A 256 33.94 44.64 -28.17
C LYS A 256 33.75 45.54 -29.40
N ALA A 257 32.53 45.65 -29.93
CA ALA A 257 32.24 46.51 -31.06
C ALA A 257 32.36 48.01 -30.71
N GLU A 258 31.89 48.39 -29.50
CA GLU A 258 32.03 49.74 -28.97
C GLU A 258 33.51 50.11 -28.76
N GLU A 259 34.30 49.21 -28.15
CA GLU A 259 35.74 49.40 -27.95
C GLU A 259 36.45 49.55 -29.29
N ALA A 260 36.17 48.71 -30.29
CA ALA A 260 36.77 48.85 -31.66
C ALA A 260 36.34 50.13 -32.35
N SER A 261 35.08 50.58 -32.16
CA SER A 261 34.60 51.85 -32.71
C SER A 261 35.26 53.07 -32.05
N ALA A 262 35.49 53.05 -30.76
CA ALA A 262 36.21 54.11 -30.04
C ALA A 262 37.66 54.19 -30.48
N ALA A 263 38.36 53.05 -30.56
CA ALA A 263 39.76 53.00 -31.05
C ALA A 263 39.85 53.50 -32.46
N LYS A 264 38.91 53.17 -33.36
CA LYS A 264 38.86 53.68 -34.72
C LYS A 264 38.69 55.21 -34.78
N THR A 265 37.81 55.75 -33.93
CA THR A 265 37.54 57.19 -33.84
C THR A 265 38.80 57.95 -33.33
N GLU A 266 39.45 57.45 -32.32
CA GLU A 266 40.69 57.99 -31.76
C GLU A 266 41.78 57.93 -32.78
N PHE A 267 41.97 56.82 -33.49
CA PHE A 267 42.95 56.69 -34.58
C PHE A 267 42.72 57.73 -35.66
N LEU A 268 41.46 57.88 -36.13
CA LEU A 268 41.12 58.87 -37.18
C LEU A 268 41.39 60.34 -36.72
N SER A 269 41.07 60.61 -35.45
CA SER A 269 41.30 61.92 -34.84
C SER A 269 42.80 62.26 -34.80
N ASN A 270 43.62 61.31 -34.34
CA ASN A 270 45.03 61.45 -34.22
C ASN A 270 45.69 61.59 -35.64
N MET A 271 45.27 60.74 -36.59
CA MET A 271 45.72 60.83 -37.98
C MET A 271 45.35 62.19 -38.64
N SER A 272 44.13 62.70 -38.36
CA SER A 272 43.68 63.99 -38.84
C SER A 272 44.57 65.11 -38.30
N HIS A 273 44.92 65.04 -37.01
CA HIS A 273 45.82 66.00 -36.37
C HIS A 273 47.21 65.93 -36.98
N ASP A 274 47.76 64.71 -37.11
CA ASP A 274 49.14 64.49 -37.64
C ASP A 274 49.26 64.84 -39.12
N ILE A 275 48.20 64.74 -39.89
CA ILE A 275 48.14 65.21 -41.30
C ILE A 275 47.96 66.73 -41.37
N ARG A 276 47.13 67.34 -40.51
CA ARG A 276 46.86 68.79 -40.53
C ARG A 276 48.08 69.57 -40.17
N THR A 277 48.93 69.09 -39.23
CA THR A 277 50.14 69.82 -38.81
C THR A 277 51.12 70.05 -39.95
N PRO A 278 51.61 69.05 -40.76
CA PRO A 278 52.51 69.26 -41.90
C PRO A 278 51.80 70.03 -43.03
N ILE A 279 50.50 69.81 -43.28
CA ILE A 279 49.77 70.55 -44.33
C ILE A 279 49.71 72.01 -43.97
N ASN A 280 49.40 72.38 -42.72
CA ASN A 280 49.44 73.78 -42.29
C ASN A 280 50.86 74.39 -42.36
N GLY A 281 51.88 73.53 -42.04
CA GLY A 281 53.26 73.93 -42.22
C GLY A 281 53.60 74.24 -43.68
N ILE A 282 53.21 73.38 -44.61
CA ILE A 282 53.38 73.57 -46.04
C ILE A 282 52.62 74.81 -46.52
N ARG A 283 51.38 74.96 -46.09
CA ARG A 283 50.58 76.14 -46.43
C ARG A 283 51.19 77.43 -45.91
N GLY A 284 51.65 77.43 -44.65
CA GLY A 284 52.34 78.58 -44.09
C GLY A 284 53.66 78.93 -44.84
N MET A 285 54.40 77.92 -45.34
CA MET A 285 55.56 78.14 -46.16
C MET A 285 55.17 78.70 -47.56
N LEU A 286 54.05 78.24 -48.13
CA LEU A 286 53.54 78.76 -49.39
C LEU A 286 53.07 80.22 -49.23
N ASP A 287 52.33 80.51 -48.15
CA ASP A 287 51.86 81.87 -47.83
C ASP A 287 53.09 82.82 -47.67
N ILE A 288 54.20 82.39 -47.02
CA ILE A 288 55.43 83.15 -46.87
C ILE A 288 56.12 83.28 -48.23
N ALA A 289 56.10 82.26 -49.04
CA ALA A 289 56.71 82.30 -50.37
C ALA A 289 55.98 83.29 -51.34
N GLU A 290 54.66 83.31 -51.23
CA GLU A 290 53.76 84.17 -51.96
C GLU A 290 53.98 85.65 -51.55
N ASP A 291 54.00 85.89 -50.21
CA ASP A 291 54.28 87.26 -49.70
C ASP A 291 55.69 87.77 -50.09
N ASN A 292 56.69 86.91 -50.25
CA ASN A 292 58.03 87.30 -50.69
C ASN A 292 58.15 87.44 -52.23
N PHE A 293 57.19 86.91 -52.97
CA PHE A 293 57.24 87.08 -54.47
C PHE A 293 56.63 88.41 -54.91
N ASP A 294 55.77 89.03 -54.07
CA ASP A 294 55.11 90.33 -54.37
C ASP A 294 55.89 91.57 -53.89
N ASP A 295 57.12 91.40 -53.34
CA ASP A 295 57.96 92.51 -52.98
C ASP A 295 59.19 92.64 -54.01
N PRO A 296 59.02 93.39 -55.11
CA PRO A 296 60.13 93.72 -56.01
C PRO A 296 60.90 94.89 -55.38
N ALA A 297 62.13 94.67 -54.87
CA ALA A 297 63.06 95.67 -54.47
C ALA A 297 63.57 96.52 -55.65
#